data_61ac2658b33e19475d8a5057b68579ae
#
_entry.id   61ac2658b33e19475d8a5057b68579ae
#
_cell.length_a   1.000
_cell.length_b   1.000
_cell.length_c   1.000
_cell.angle_alpha   90.00
_cell.angle_beta   90.00
_cell.angle_gamma   90.00
#
_symmetry.space_group_name_H-M   'P 1'
#
loop_
_entity.id
_entity.type
_entity.pdbx_description
1 polymer ?
#
loop_
_entity_poly.entity_id
_entity_poly.type
_entity_poly.pdbx_seq_one_letter_code
_entity_poly.pdbx_strand_id
1 'polypeptide(L)'
;MGFFFQGMDQKARDHFEKANQQLRKANEELFKPEEDVVSFLVCKNSLNAIENYLKGYLSKRGFETKGQDSIDMLLERCRLLDKKFHRIDLSVIDCSANPDHNRFCEDVEKVTSCFQSADHLENFLIKQGIV
;
A
#
# COMPACT_ATOMS: atom_id res chain seq x y z
N MET A 1 -26.97 5.40 -12.11
CA MET A 1 -26.02 4.94 -11.12
C MET A 1 -26.79 4.38 -9.96
N GLY A 2 -26.85 3.12 -9.85
CA GLY A 2 -27.70 2.49 -8.90
C GLY A 2 -26.95 1.75 -7.81
N PHE A 3 -27.67 0.92 -7.16
CA PHE A 3 -27.20 0.09 -6.07
C PHE A 3 -25.99 -0.77 -6.41
N PHE A 4 -25.74 -0.96 -7.69
CA PHE A 4 -24.70 -1.84 -8.17
C PHE A 4 -23.30 -1.44 -7.68
N PHE A 5 -23.06 -0.14 -7.59
CA PHE A 5 -21.74 0.37 -7.21
C PHE A 5 -21.58 0.61 -5.71
N GLN A 6 -22.64 0.54 -4.93
CA GLN A 6 -22.56 0.82 -3.50
C GLN A 6 -21.70 -0.19 -2.76
N GLY A 7 -21.81 -1.48 -3.09
CA GLY A 7 -21.00 -2.52 -2.46
C GLY A 7 -19.52 -2.36 -2.78
N MET A 8 -19.19 -1.98 -4.01
CA MET A 8 -17.81 -1.76 -4.44
C MET A 8 -17.22 -0.52 -3.77
N ASP A 9 -18.02 0.56 -3.65
CA ASP A 9 -17.58 1.76 -2.93
C ASP A 9 -17.30 1.46 -1.48
N GLN A 10 -18.11 0.63 -0.83
CA GLN A 10 -17.90 0.26 0.55
C GLN A 10 -16.63 -0.57 0.72
N LYS A 11 -16.39 -1.52 -0.16
CA LYS A 11 -15.15 -2.30 -0.15
C LYS A 11 -13.93 -1.41 -0.36
N ALA A 12 -14.03 -0.48 -1.29
CA ALA A 12 -12.96 0.48 -1.55
C ALA A 12 -12.67 1.31 -0.31
N ARG A 13 -13.70 1.83 0.35
CA ARG A 13 -13.56 2.61 1.59
C ARG A 13 -12.89 1.78 2.67
N ASP A 14 -13.32 0.54 2.85
CA ASP A 14 -12.74 -0.35 3.85
C ASP A 14 -11.25 -0.56 3.61
N HIS A 15 -10.87 -0.76 2.35
CA HIS A 15 -9.45 -0.90 1.99
C HIS A 15 -8.67 0.37 2.28
N PHE A 16 -9.22 1.53 1.90
CA PHE A 16 -8.56 2.82 2.13
C PHE A 16 -8.42 3.12 3.62
N GLU A 17 -9.45 2.81 4.42
CA GLU A 17 -9.36 3.00 5.87
C GLU A 17 -8.27 2.11 6.49
N LYS A 18 -8.20 0.85 6.08
CA LYS A 18 -7.16 -0.05 6.54
C LYS A 18 -5.78 0.46 6.14
N ALA A 19 -5.65 0.90 4.89
CA ALA A 19 -4.39 1.43 4.38
C ALA A 19 -3.95 2.65 5.19
N ASN A 20 -4.87 3.58 5.45
CA ASN A 20 -4.57 4.78 6.23
C ASN A 20 -4.13 4.44 7.64
N GLN A 21 -4.80 3.49 8.29
CA GLN A 21 -4.43 3.05 9.63
C GLN A 21 -3.05 2.39 9.64
N GLN A 22 -2.77 1.57 8.66
CA GLN A 22 -1.50 0.87 8.55
C GLN A 22 -0.35 1.84 8.27
N LEU A 23 -0.59 2.81 7.40
CA LEU A 23 0.40 3.83 7.10
C LEU A 23 0.69 4.69 8.33
N ARG A 24 -0.34 5.03 9.09
CA ARG A 24 -0.18 5.78 10.33
C ARG A 24 0.63 5.01 11.36
N LYS A 25 0.38 3.70 11.49
CA LYS A 25 1.15 2.85 12.40
C LYS A 25 2.62 2.78 12.00
N ALA A 26 2.89 2.68 10.69
CA ALA A 26 4.27 2.69 10.19
C ALA A 26 4.96 4.01 10.55
N ASN A 27 4.26 5.12 10.34
CA ASN A 27 4.79 6.43 10.65
C ASN A 27 5.08 6.60 12.13
N GLU A 28 4.16 6.16 12.99
CA GLU A 28 4.35 6.23 14.45
C GLU A 28 5.57 5.42 14.87
N GLU A 29 5.77 4.25 14.26
CA GLU A 29 6.93 3.42 14.57
C GLU A 29 8.23 4.12 14.17
N LEU A 30 8.26 4.78 13.01
CA LEU A 30 9.44 5.50 12.53
C LEU A 30 9.81 6.70 13.38
N PHE A 31 8.83 7.30 14.07
CA PHE A 31 9.08 8.46 14.93
C PHE A 31 9.67 8.10 16.30
N LYS A 32 9.74 6.82 16.63
CA LYS A 32 10.41 6.40 17.86
C LYS A 32 11.91 6.65 17.76
N PRO A 33 12.63 6.77 18.89
CA PRO A 33 14.09 6.82 18.85
C PRO A 33 14.62 5.66 18.02
N GLU A 34 15.71 5.91 17.28
CA GLU A 34 16.25 4.94 16.33
C GLU A 34 16.45 3.55 16.94
N GLU A 35 16.92 3.50 18.17
CA GLU A 35 17.17 2.26 18.91
C GLU A 35 15.90 1.50 19.26
N ASP A 36 14.74 2.19 19.27
CA ASP A 36 13.47 1.61 19.64
C ASP A 36 12.61 1.25 18.41
N VAL A 37 13.05 1.66 17.22
CA VAL A 37 12.29 1.38 15.99
C VAL A 37 12.35 -0.11 15.68
N VAL A 38 11.17 -0.71 15.55
CA VAL A 38 11.04 -2.10 15.09
C VAL A 38 10.86 -2.07 13.58
N SER A 39 11.96 -2.20 12.85
CA SER A 39 11.99 -2.08 11.38
C SER A 39 11.00 -3.02 10.70
N PHE A 40 10.85 -4.23 11.21
CA PHE A 40 9.88 -5.18 10.67
C PHE A 40 8.45 -4.62 10.70
N LEU A 41 8.07 -3.92 11.77
CA LEU A 41 6.74 -3.34 11.88
C LEU A 41 6.53 -2.21 10.88
N VAL A 42 7.55 -1.39 10.65
CA VAL A 42 7.49 -0.34 9.63
C VAL A 42 7.27 -0.97 8.26
N CYS A 43 8.08 -1.97 7.93
CA CYS A 43 7.98 -2.66 6.64
C CYS A 43 6.61 -3.31 6.47
N LYS A 44 6.18 -4.11 7.44
CA LYS A 44 4.91 -4.83 7.39
C LYS A 44 3.73 -3.88 7.20
N ASN A 45 3.68 -2.82 8.00
CA ASN A 45 2.56 -1.88 7.93
C ASN A 45 2.60 -1.09 6.62
N SER A 46 3.78 -0.71 6.14
CA SER A 46 3.92 -0.01 4.86
C SER A 46 3.45 -0.88 3.69
N LEU A 47 3.85 -2.15 3.67
CA LEU A 47 3.45 -3.08 2.61
C LEU A 47 1.95 -3.35 2.64
N ASN A 48 1.39 -3.54 3.82
CA ASN A 48 -0.04 -3.73 3.97
C ASN A 48 -0.84 -2.51 3.52
N ALA A 49 -0.31 -1.31 3.80
CA ALA A 49 -0.93 -0.07 3.34
C ALA A 49 -0.93 -0.01 1.81
N ILE A 50 0.20 -0.28 1.18
CA ILE A 50 0.31 -0.29 -0.27
C ILE A 50 -0.68 -1.28 -0.88
N GLU A 51 -0.71 -2.50 -0.36
CA GLU A 51 -1.63 -3.54 -0.82
C GLU A 51 -3.08 -3.06 -0.74
N ASN A 52 -3.47 -2.50 0.39
CA ASN A 52 -4.84 -2.03 0.57
C ASN A 52 -5.18 -0.82 -0.29
N TYR A 53 -4.23 0.09 -0.52
CA TYR A 53 -4.46 1.21 -1.44
C TYR A 53 -4.73 0.71 -2.86
N LEU A 54 -3.93 -0.24 -3.33
CA LEU A 54 -4.12 -0.79 -4.67
C LEU A 54 -5.44 -1.57 -4.78
N LYS A 55 -5.74 -2.38 -3.77
CA LYS A 55 -7.02 -3.12 -3.73
C LYS A 55 -8.20 -2.16 -3.67
N GLY A 56 -8.09 -1.08 -2.91
CA GLY A 56 -9.14 -0.07 -2.81
C GLY A 56 -9.40 0.57 -4.16
N TYR A 57 -8.35 0.94 -4.88
CA TYR A 57 -8.50 1.50 -6.21
C TYR A 57 -9.20 0.52 -7.16
N LEU A 58 -8.76 -0.74 -7.17
CA LEU A 58 -9.36 -1.76 -8.02
C LEU A 58 -10.82 -1.99 -7.67
N SER A 59 -11.16 -2.03 -6.39
CA SER A 59 -12.56 -2.15 -5.94
C SER A 59 -13.40 -0.97 -6.42
N LYS A 60 -12.85 0.25 -6.34
CA LYS A 60 -13.52 1.45 -6.81
C LYS A 60 -13.81 1.39 -8.31
N ARG A 61 -12.94 0.73 -9.07
CA ARG A 61 -13.13 0.54 -10.52
C ARG A 61 -13.95 -0.69 -10.84
N GLY A 62 -14.52 -1.37 -9.84
CA GLY A 62 -15.42 -2.51 -10.04
C GLY A 62 -14.73 -3.85 -10.16
N PHE A 63 -13.48 -3.96 -9.75
CA PHE A 63 -12.73 -5.21 -9.81
C PHE A 63 -12.54 -5.81 -8.42
N GLU A 64 -12.84 -7.10 -8.31
CA GLU A 64 -12.55 -7.82 -7.08
C GLU A 64 -11.11 -8.31 -7.08
N THR A 65 -10.51 -8.30 -5.91
CA THR A 65 -9.15 -8.78 -5.72
C THR A 65 -9.16 -9.98 -4.78
N LYS A 66 -8.29 -10.94 -5.08
CA LYS A 66 -8.11 -12.11 -4.24
C LYS A 66 -7.01 -11.82 -3.24
N GLY A 67 -7.11 -12.44 -2.05
CA GLY A 67 -6.13 -12.24 -1.00
C GLY A 67 -4.72 -12.70 -1.34
N GLN A 68 -4.58 -13.48 -2.40
CA GLN A 68 -3.30 -14.04 -2.83
C GLN A 68 -2.57 -13.19 -3.87
N ASP A 69 -3.17 -12.10 -4.31
CA ASP A 69 -2.54 -11.23 -5.30
C ASP A 69 -1.35 -10.51 -4.69
N SER A 70 -0.21 -10.55 -5.37
CA SER A 70 0.98 -9.82 -4.94
C SER A 70 0.83 -8.34 -5.25
N ILE A 71 1.65 -7.51 -4.59
CA ILE A 71 1.68 -6.08 -4.85
C ILE A 71 2.00 -5.81 -6.33
N ASP A 72 2.94 -6.56 -6.90
CA ASP A 72 3.30 -6.39 -8.31
C ASP A 72 2.12 -6.66 -9.24
N MET A 73 1.36 -7.70 -8.97
CA MET A 73 0.16 -8.02 -9.75
C MET A 73 -0.90 -6.94 -9.61
N LEU A 74 -1.11 -6.47 -8.38
CA LEU A 74 -2.09 -5.41 -8.12
C LEU A 74 -1.71 -4.12 -8.83
N LEU A 75 -0.44 -3.74 -8.76
CA LEU A 75 0.05 -2.53 -9.43
C LEU A 75 -0.10 -2.64 -10.94
N GLU A 76 0.25 -3.79 -11.50
CA GLU A 76 0.12 -4.00 -12.93
C GLU A 76 -1.33 -3.86 -13.40
N ARG A 77 -2.27 -4.39 -12.65
CA ARG A 77 -3.70 -4.22 -12.94
C ARG A 77 -4.11 -2.75 -12.88
N CYS A 78 -3.61 -2.02 -11.90
CA CYS A 78 -3.89 -0.59 -11.81
C CYS A 78 -3.32 0.16 -13.01
N ARG A 79 -2.13 -0.19 -13.47
CA ARG A 79 -1.51 0.42 -14.63
C ARG A 79 -2.31 0.17 -15.92
N LEU A 80 -2.90 -1.01 -16.03
CA LEU A 80 -3.75 -1.33 -17.18
C LEU A 80 -5.03 -0.50 -17.20
N LEU A 81 -5.54 -0.13 -16.03
CA LEU A 81 -6.75 0.67 -15.92
C LEU A 81 -6.47 2.18 -16.06
N ASP A 82 -5.31 2.62 -15.59
CA ASP A 82 -4.96 4.04 -15.60
C ASP A 82 -3.44 4.19 -15.80
N LYS A 83 -3.07 4.77 -16.91
CA LYS A 83 -1.67 4.98 -17.26
C LYS A 83 -0.90 5.83 -16.23
N LYS A 84 -1.60 6.64 -15.46
CA LYS A 84 -0.98 7.47 -14.43
C LYS A 84 -0.27 6.64 -13.37
N PHE A 85 -0.70 5.38 -13.16
CA PHE A 85 -0.05 4.48 -12.24
C PHE A 85 1.38 4.10 -12.66
N HIS A 86 1.77 4.38 -13.89
CA HIS A 86 3.17 4.20 -14.31
C HIS A 86 4.12 5.14 -13.60
N ARG A 87 3.60 6.19 -12.96
CA ARG A 87 4.40 7.09 -12.12
C ARG A 87 4.75 6.46 -10.78
N ILE A 88 4.05 5.40 -10.41
CA ILE A 88 4.28 4.70 -9.14
C ILE A 88 5.34 3.64 -9.36
N ASP A 89 6.45 3.79 -8.66
CA ASP A 89 7.55 2.84 -8.70
C ASP A 89 7.67 2.17 -7.33
N LEU A 90 7.40 0.89 -7.29
CA LEU A 90 7.48 0.08 -6.08
C LEU A 90 8.66 -0.90 -6.13
N SER A 91 9.61 -0.66 -7.02
CA SER A 91 10.76 -1.55 -7.20
C SER A 91 11.67 -1.62 -5.97
N VAL A 92 11.61 -0.61 -5.10
CA VAL A 92 12.39 -0.60 -3.84
C VAL A 92 11.80 -1.51 -2.78
N ILE A 93 10.59 -2.05 -3.01
CA ILE A 93 9.91 -2.92 -2.05
C ILE A 93 10.31 -4.36 -2.31
N ASP A 94 11.30 -4.82 -1.58
CA ASP A 94 11.84 -6.15 -1.77
C ASP A 94 11.49 -7.10 -0.62
N CYS A 95 11.18 -6.57 0.55
CA CYS A 95 10.91 -7.39 1.71
C CYS A 95 9.61 -8.19 1.61
N SER A 96 8.70 -7.83 0.69
CA SER A 96 7.48 -8.59 0.45
C SER A 96 7.71 -9.88 -0.32
N ALA A 97 8.84 -9.99 -1.00
CA ALA A 97 9.09 -11.09 -1.90
C ALA A 97 9.42 -12.39 -1.16
N ASN A 98 9.94 -12.29 0.06
CA ASN A 98 10.33 -13.48 0.81
C ASN A 98 10.29 -13.21 2.31
N PRO A 99 9.29 -13.77 3.02
CA PRO A 99 9.16 -13.57 4.46
C PRO A 99 10.33 -14.10 5.27
N ASP A 100 11.14 -14.99 4.69
CA ASP A 100 12.33 -15.51 5.36
C ASP A 100 13.55 -14.58 5.25
N HIS A 101 13.46 -13.56 4.40
CA HIS A 101 14.55 -12.58 4.22
C HIS A 101 14.28 -11.33 5.05
N ASN A 102 14.39 -11.48 6.37
CA ASN A 102 14.17 -10.37 7.29
C ASN A 102 15.25 -9.30 7.25
N ARG A 103 16.37 -9.54 6.58
CA ARG A 103 17.48 -8.59 6.54
C ARG A 103 17.11 -7.26 5.92
N PHE A 104 16.28 -7.28 4.87
CA PHE A 104 15.79 -6.03 4.26
C PHE A 104 14.97 -5.24 5.29
N CYS A 105 14.09 -5.93 6.00
CA CYS A 105 13.20 -5.29 6.97
C CYS A 105 13.90 -4.92 8.28
N GLU A 106 15.16 -5.30 8.45
CA GLU A 106 15.97 -4.92 9.60
C GLU A 106 16.72 -3.61 9.37
N ASP A 107 16.88 -3.19 8.11
CA ASP A 107 17.60 -1.97 7.75
C ASP A 107 16.64 -0.78 7.77
N VAL A 108 16.86 0.14 8.70
CA VAL A 108 16.00 1.31 8.89
C VAL A 108 15.92 2.16 7.63
N GLU A 109 17.03 2.31 6.89
CA GLU A 109 17.02 3.10 5.65
C GLU A 109 16.11 2.47 4.60
N LYS A 110 16.18 1.15 4.46
CA LYS A 110 15.36 0.43 3.48
C LYS A 110 13.88 0.45 3.86
N VAL A 111 13.55 0.26 5.14
CA VAL A 111 12.15 0.31 5.57
C VAL A 111 11.60 1.72 5.50
N THR A 112 12.45 2.74 5.68
CA THR A 112 12.05 4.13 5.46
C THR A 112 11.67 4.33 4.00
N SER A 113 12.42 3.75 3.06
CA SER A 113 12.08 3.80 1.64
C SER A 113 10.75 3.11 1.35
N CYS A 114 10.47 1.98 2.01
CA CYS A 114 9.16 1.32 1.90
C CYS A 114 8.04 2.23 2.37
N PHE A 115 8.25 2.89 3.53
CA PHE A 115 7.26 3.82 4.05
C PHE A 115 7.04 4.99 3.09
N GLN A 116 8.12 5.55 2.55
CA GLN A 116 8.03 6.64 1.60
C GLN A 116 7.26 6.24 0.35
N SER A 117 7.44 5.01 -0.12
CA SER A 117 6.68 4.49 -1.26
C SER A 117 5.19 4.42 -0.95
N ALA A 118 4.83 3.98 0.25
CA ALA A 118 3.43 3.94 0.68
C ALA A 118 2.84 5.34 0.79
N ASP A 119 3.59 6.27 1.37
CA ASP A 119 3.19 7.67 1.50
C ASP A 119 3.01 8.32 0.13
N HIS A 120 3.92 8.05 -0.78
CA HIS A 120 3.83 8.54 -2.17
C HIS A 120 2.57 8.04 -2.85
N LEU A 121 2.23 6.76 -2.64
CA LEU A 121 1.03 6.19 -3.22
C LEU A 121 -0.23 6.86 -2.65
N GLU A 122 -0.27 7.08 -1.34
CA GLU A 122 -1.38 7.80 -0.71
C GLU A 122 -1.55 9.19 -1.35
N ASN A 123 -0.46 9.95 -1.43
CA ASN A 123 -0.50 11.28 -1.99
C ASN A 123 -0.94 11.27 -3.46
N PHE A 124 -0.48 10.30 -4.22
CA PHE A 124 -0.92 10.12 -5.60
C PHE A 124 -2.43 9.93 -5.69
N LEU A 125 -2.97 9.03 -4.87
CA LEU A 125 -4.41 8.75 -4.86
C LEU A 125 -5.22 9.95 -4.44
N ILE A 126 -4.73 10.72 -3.46
CA ILE A 126 -5.40 11.95 -3.02
C ILE A 126 -5.42 12.96 -4.16
N LYS A 127 -4.30 13.17 -4.84
CA LYS A 127 -4.21 14.12 -5.95
C LYS A 127 -5.11 13.73 -7.12
N GLN A 128 -5.32 12.44 -7.32
CA GLN A 128 -6.22 11.95 -8.37
C GLN A 128 -7.69 11.98 -7.95
N GLY A 129 -7.98 12.40 -6.73
CA GLY A 129 -9.34 12.45 -6.22
C GLY A 129 -9.94 11.06 -5.93
N ILE A 130 -9.10 10.06 -5.75
CA ILE A 130 -9.53 8.68 -5.52
C ILE A 130 -9.81 8.42 -4.05
N VAL A 131 -9.02 9.02 -3.19
CA VAL A 131 -9.15 8.87 -1.73
C VAL A 131 -9.56 10.18 -1.09
#